data_22eb2230b4b110f29d0a23cd2a0e0a78
#
_entry.id   22eb2230b4b110f29d0a23cd2a0e0a78
#
_cell.length_a   1.000
_cell.length_b   1.000
_cell.length_c   1.000
_cell.angle_alpha   90.00
_cell.angle_beta   90.00
_cell.angle_gamma   90.00
#
_symmetry.space_group_name_H-M   'P 1'
#
loop_
_entity.id
_entity.type
_entity.pdbx_description
1 polymer ?
#
loop_
_entity_poly.entity_id
_entity_poly.type
_entity_poly.pdbx_seq_one_letter_code
_entity_poly.pdbx_strand_id
1 'polypeptide(L)'
;MKSVEPIRDKKKIDAMKAILASGKYGQRNLVLFSIGINMAYRISDLRQLKLSDVLEISRGRVIVKERLAMKEQKTAKHNSVFISNKLRKVILDYVQSEFPEQLQAQDFSKYLFPSRKGADTPLTRQSLWRIIHEAGTAVGLKEIGPHSMRKTFGYFLYKQGTKTEIIQSLLNHSSQRETLRYIGITQEDKDTAV
;
A
#
# COMPACT_ATOMS: atom_id res chain seq x y z
N MET A 1 -20.32 10.30 5.57
CA MET A 1 -19.18 9.45 5.97
C MET A 1 -18.08 10.35 6.48
N LYS A 2 -17.58 10.15 7.71
CA LYS A 2 -16.39 10.85 8.16
C LYS A 2 -15.19 10.47 7.28
N SER A 3 -14.37 11.47 6.92
CA SER A 3 -13.16 11.24 6.13
C SER A 3 -12.13 10.53 6.99
N VAL A 4 -11.54 9.45 6.50
CA VAL A 4 -10.39 8.83 7.17
C VAL A 4 -9.17 9.74 7.11
N GLU A 5 -8.29 9.63 8.10
CA GLU A 5 -7.09 10.46 8.23
C GLU A 5 -5.81 9.69 7.83
N PRO A 6 -4.72 10.40 7.44
CA PRO A 6 -3.40 9.80 7.33
C PRO A 6 -2.88 9.37 8.70
N ILE A 7 -2.06 8.33 8.74
CA ILE A 7 -1.35 7.94 9.96
C ILE A 7 -0.10 8.82 10.06
N ARG A 8 -0.12 9.81 10.95
CA ARG A 8 0.95 10.82 11.08
C ARG A 8 2.09 10.37 11.99
N ASP A 9 1.80 9.49 12.94
CA ASP A 9 2.76 8.99 13.92
C ASP A 9 3.46 7.72 13.43
N LYS A 10 4.79 7.78 13.26
CA LYS A 10 5.62 6.64 12.85
C LYS A 10 5.56 5.49 13.85
N LYS A 11 5.46 5.78 15.17
CA LYS A 11 5.35 4.73 16.20
C LYS A 11 4.06 3.93 16.03
N LYS A 12 2.94 4.60 15.68
CA LYS A 12 1.67 3.91 15.37
C LYS A 12 1.76 3.07 14.10
N ILE A 13 2.49 3.53 13.07
CA ILE A 13 2.75 2.72 11.88
C ILE A 13 3.51 1.45 12.24
N ASP A 14 4.55 1.54 13.05
CA ASP A 14 5.36 0.37 13.43
C ASP A 14 4.56 -0.57 14.35
N ALA A 15 3.76 -0.05 15.26
CA ALA A 15 2.84 -0.84 16.08
C ALA A 15 1.78 -1.56 15.22
N MET A 16 1.18 -0.88 14.22
CA MET A 16 0.27 -1.52 13.26
C MET A 16 0.94 -2.65 12.48
N LYS A 17 2.19 -2.45 12.03
CA LYS A 17 2.95 -3.51 11.34
C LYS A 17 3.14 -4.74 12.24
N ALA A 18 3.48 -4.54 13.52
CA ALA A 18 3.63 -5.63 14.48
C ALA A 18 2.33 -6.40 14.70
N ILE A 19 1.20 -5.69 14.89
CA ILE A 19 -0.13 -6.29 15.01
C ILE A 19 -0.51 -7.05 13.74
N LEU A 20 -0.32 -6.46 12.58
CA LEU A 20 -0.64 -7.10 11.31
C LEU A 20 0.18 -8.36 11.08
N ALA A 21 1.46 -8.36 11.51
CA ALA A 21 2.36 -9.50 11.34
C ALA A 21 2.04 -10.68 12.28
N SER A 22 1.38 -10.46 13.41
CA SER A 22 1.18 -11.47 14.46
C SER A 22 0.07 -12.49 14.18
N GLY A 23 -0.83 -12.25 13.23
CA GLY A 23 -1.97 -13.11 12.95
C GLY A 23 -1.68 -14.25 11.97
N LYS A 24 -2.62 -15.20 11.83
CA LYS A 24 -2.53 -16.34 10.89
C LYS A 24 -2.16 -15.95 9.45
N TYR A 25 -2.51 -14.75 9.01
CA TYR A 25 -2.18 -14.18 7.69
C TYR A 25 -1.23 -13.00 7.83
N GLY A 26 -0.36 -13.07 8.82
CA GLY A 26 0.46 -11.95 9.26
C GLY A 26 1.33 -11.40 8.14
N GLN A 27 2.06 -12.25 7.43
CA GLN A 27 2.94 -11.81 6.35
C GLN A 27 2.16 -11.13 5.21
N ARG A 28 1.04 -11.72 4.77
CA ARG A 28 0.16 -11.11 3.75
C ARG A 28 -0.33 -9.72 4.19
N ASN A 29 -0.82 -9.61 5.42
CA ASN A 29 -1.38 -8.36 5.93
C ASN A 29 -0.31 -7.29 6.13
N LEU A 30 0.89 -7.69 6.58
CA LEU A 30 2.06 -6.82 6.70
C LEU A 30 2.49 -6.28 5.34
N VAL A 31 2.61 -7.14 4.32
CA VAL A 31 2.99 -6.74 2.95
C VAL A 31 1.95 -5.82 2.35
N LEU A 32 0.66 -6.15 2.48
CA LEU A 32 -0.45 -5.32 2.02
C LEU A 32 -0.38 -3.90 2.61
N PHE A 33 -0.22 -3.79 3.91
CA PHE A 33 -0.09 -2.51 4.60
C PHE A 33 1.18 -1.77 4.19
N SER A 34 2.31 -2.49 4.11
CA SER A 34 3.60 -1.92 3.71
C SER A 34 3.56 -1.36 2.30
N ILE A 35 2.97 -2.08 1.33
CA ILE A 35 2.77 -1.55 -0.02
C ILE A 35 1.83 -0.34 0.03
N GLY A 36 0.72 -0.44 0.77
CA GLY A 36 -0.29 0.63 0.84
C GLY A 36 0.21 1.96 1.37
N ILE A 37 1.15 1.96 2.33
CA ILE A 37 1.74 3.19 2.90
C ILE A 37 3.01 3.67 2.17
N ASN A 38 3.55 2.89 1.26
CA ASN A 38 4.75 3.24 0.49
C ASN A 38 4.45 3.49 -1.00
N MET A 39 3.19 3.36 -1.42
CA MET A 39 2.80 3.51 -2.81
C MET A 39 1.50 4.30 -2.97
N ALA A 40 1.38 4.96 -4.12
CA ALA A 40 0.26 5.85 -4.42
C ALA A 40 -1.04 5.15 -4.86
N TYR A 41 -1.09 3.81 -4.83
CA TYR A 41 -2.22 3.07 -5.40
C TYR A 41 -3.45 3.05 -4.50
N ARG A 42 -4.63 3.02 -5.13
CA ARG A 42 -5.90 2.83 -4.41
C ARG A 42 -6.03 1.38 -3.96
N ILE A 43 -6.76 1.17 -2.89
CA ILE A 43 -6.99 -0.18 -2.35
C ILE A 43 -7.69 -1.11 -3.37
N SER A 44 -8.54 -0.55 -4.24
CA SER A 44 -9.15 -1.30 -5.34
C SER A 44 -8.11 -1.89 -6.28
N ASP A 45 -7.04 -1.16 -6.52
CA ASP A 45 -5.95 -1.55 -7.41
C ASP A 45 -5.01 -2.53 -6.70
N LEU A 46 -4.61 -2.21 -5.45
CA LEU A 46 -3.73 -3.07 -4.66
C LEU A 46 -4.28 -4.50 -4.47
N ARG A 47 -5.60 -4.63 -4.25
CA ARG A 47 -6.21 -5.96 -4.07
C ARG A 47 -6.17 -6.83 -5.32
N GLN A 48 -6.05 -6.23 -6.49
CA GLN A 48 -6.02 -6.93 -7.78
C GLN A 48 -4.60 -7.32 -8.21
N LEU A 49 -3.57 -6.91 -7.46
CA LEU A 49 -2.19 -7.26 -7.78
C LEU A 49 -2.01 -8.76 -7.88
N LYS A 50 -1.34 -9.17 -8.93
CA LYS A 50 -0.86 -10.54 -9.16
C LYS A 50 0.63 -10.63 -8.83
N LEU A 51 1.13 -11.84 -8.70
CA LEU A 51 2.57 -12.08 -8.56
C LEU A 51 3.35 -11.49 -9.75
N SER A 52 2.79 -11.57 -10.96
CA SER A 52 3.37 -11.00 -12.20
C SER A 52 3.53 -9.48 -12.16
N ASP A 53 2.78 -8.77 -11.32
CA ASP A 53 2.91 -7.31 -11.20
C ASP A 53 4.15 -6.91 -10.39
N VAL A 54 4.57 -7.78 -9.46
CA VAL A 54 5.68 -7.50 -8.52
C VAL A 54 6.91 -8.35 -8.76
N LEU A 55 6.80 -9.49 -9.48
CA LEU A 55 7.90 -10.41 -9.74
C LEU A 55 8.33 -10.40 -11.20
N GLU A 56 9.60 -10.69 -11.42
CA GLU A 56 10.18 -10.97 -12.73
C GLU A 56 11.32 -11.98 -12.61
N ILE A 57 11.69 -12.57 -13.74
CA ILE A 57 12.85 -13.46 -13.82
C ILE A 57 14.03 -12.66 -14.36
N SER A 58 15.10 -12.60 -13.58
CA SER A 58 16.35 -11.99 -13.99
C SER A 58 17.52 -12.94 -13.79
N ARG A 59 18.26 -13.21 -14.84
CA ARG A 59 19.42 -14.14 -14.83
C ARG A 59 19.07 -15.50 -14.22
N GLY A 60 17.90 -16.05 -14.57
CA GLY A 60 17.40 -17.33 -14.08
C GLY A 60 16.91 -17.34 -12.62
N ARG A 61 16.84 -16.19 -11.96
CA ARG A 61 16.34 -16.06 -10.59
C ARG A 61 15.08 -15.23 -10.54
N VAL A 62 14.15 -15.60 -9.66
CA VAL A 62 12.97 -14.77 -9.37
C VAL A 62 13.39 -13.63 -8.48
N ILE A 63 13.08 -12.42 -8.92
CA ILE A 63 13.35 -11.17 -8.16
C ILE A 63 12.09 -10.33 -8.08
N VAL A 64 12.03 -9.44 -7.10
CA VAL A 64 11.01 -8.40 -7.03
C VAL A 64 11.41 -7.25 -7.94
N LYS A 65 10.51 -6.82 -8.80
CA LYS A 65 10.69 -5.69 -9.72
C LYS A 65 11.13 -4.42 -9.00
N GLU A 66 11.87 -3.57 -9.68
CA GLU A 66 12.25 -2.25 -9.14
C GLU A 66 11.09 -1.24 -9.13
N ARG A 67 10.12 -1.46 -9.97
CA ARG A 67 8.94 -0.58 -10.08
C ARG A 67 7.67 -1.41 -10.15
N LEU A 68 6.65 -0.96 -9.43
CA LEU A 68 5.29 -1.43 -9.62
C LEU A 68 4.63 -0.48 -10.62
N ALA A 69 4.23 -1.03 -11.76
CA ALA A 69 3.54 -0.30 -12.80
C ALA A 69 2.16 -0.92 -13.02
N MET A 70 1.12 -0.08 -13.00
CA MET A 70 -0.25 -0.55 -13.27
C MET A 70 -1.13 0.55 -13.84
N LYS A 71 -2.19 0.14 -14.54
CA LYS A 71 -3.26 1.00 -14.99
C LYS A 71 -4.33 1.08 -13.90
N GLU A 72 -4.54 2.26 -13.34
CA GLU A 72 -5.53 2.47 -12.30
C GLU A 72 -6.95 2.23 -12.82
N GLN A 73 -7.77 1.44 -12.12
CA GLN A 73 -9.14 1.12 -12.53
C GLN A 73 -10.04 2.36 -12.64
N LYS A 74 -9.91 3.31 -11.71
CA LYS A 74 -10.79 4.49 -11.65
C LYS A 74 -10.48 5.54 -12.71
N THR A 75 -9.21 5.76 -13.03
CA THR A 75 -8.75 6.86 -13.88
C THR A 75 -8.24 6.41 -15.24
N ALA A 76 -8.08 5.10 -15.43
CA ALA A 76 -7.42 4.47 -16.59
C ALA A 76 -5.99 5.00 -16.87
N LYS A 77 -5.42 5.79 -15.96
CA LYS A 77 -4.05 6.33 -16.09
C LYS A 77 -3.03 5.28 -15.68
N HIS A 78 -1.92 5.24 -16.40
CA HIS A 78 -0.76 4.46 -16.01
C HIS A 78 -0.01 5.17 -14.88
N ASN A 79 0.34 4.42 -13.85
CA ASN A 79 1.17 4.88 -12.76
C ASN A 79 2.30 3.89 -12.53
N SER A 80 3.51 4.39 -12.26
CA SER A 80 4.70 3.56 -12.03
C SER A 80 5.47 4.12 -10.85
N VAL A 81 5.52 3.36 -9.75
CA VAL A 81 6.13 3.78 -8.49
C VAL A 81 7.32 2.88 -8.18
N PHE A 82 8.43 3.49 -7.76
CA PHE A 82 9.63 2.76 -7.35
C PHE A 82 9.40 1.95 -6.07
N ILE A 83 9.86 0.71 -6.05
CA ILE A 83 9.82 -0.18 -4.89
C ILE A 83 11.17 -0.13 -4.18
N SER A 84 11.23 0.48 -3.00
CA SER A 84 12.46 0.56 -2.24
C SER A 84 13.04 -0.82 -1.90
N ASN A 85 14.36 -0.91 -1.72
CA ASN A 85 15.03 -2.18 -1.37
C ASN A 85 14.42 -2.84 -0.12
N LYS A 86 14.07 -2.02 0.89
CA LYS A 86 13.40 -2.51 2.11
C LYS A 86 12.04 -3.14 1.80
N LEU A 87 11.25 -2.51 0.96
CA LEU A 87 9.94 -3.03 0.57
C LEU A 87 10.08 -4.26 -0.33
N ARG A 88 11.04 -4.27 -1.26
CA ARG A 88 11.35 -5.46 -2.10
C ARG A 88 11.68 -6.68 -1.24
N LYS A 89 12.48 -6.49 -0.17
CA LYS A 89 12.79 -7.57 0.77
C LYS A 89 11.53 -8.12 1.45
N VAL A 90 10.68 -7.25 1.97
CA VAL A 90 9.42 -7.66 2.63
C VAL A 90 8.48 -8.40 1.68
N ILE A 91 8.40 -7.97 0.41
CA ILE A 91 7.62 -8.67 -0.62
C ILE A 91 8.23 -10.03 -0.93
N LEU A 92 9.56 -10.11 -1.09
CA LEU A 92 10.25 -11.35 -1.42
C LEU A 92 10.09 -12.39 -0.31
N ASP A 93 10.32 -12.01 0.95
CA ASP A 93 10.16 -12.88 2.12
C ASP A 93 8.73 -13.48 2.17
N TYR A 94 7.71 -12.64 1.93
CA TYR A 94 6.31 -13.07 1.84
C TYR A 94 6.06 -14.06 0.71
N VAL A 95 6.53 -13.74 -0.49
CA VAL A 95 6.27 -14.58 -1.66
C VAL A 95 6.99 -15.93 -1.55
N GLN A 96 8.20 -15.96 -0.99
CA GLN A 96 8.92 -17.20 -0.73
C GLN A 96 8.21 -18.09 0.31
N SER A 97 7.57 -17.48 1.31
CA SER A 97 6.83 -18.22 2.34
C SER A 97 5.47 -18.73 1.85
N GLU A 98 4.72 -17.91 1.11
CA GLU A 98 3.31 -18.21 0.80
C GLU A 98 3.08 -18.82 -0.58
N PHE A 99 4.07 -18.71 -1.49
CA PHE A 99 3.95 -19.13 -2.89
C PHE A 99 5.14 -19.99 -3.39
N PRO A 100 5.66 -20.95 -2.61
CA PRO A 100 6.83 -21.72 -3.03
C PRO A 100 6.60 -22.51 -4.32
N GLU A 101 5.40 -23.08 -4.49
CA GLU A 101 5.04 -23.84 -5.70
C GLU A 101 5.01 -22.95 -6.95
N GLN A 102 4.43 -21.75 -6.83
CA GLN A 102 4.35 -20.77 -7.92
C GLN A 102 5.73 -20.25 -8.33
N LEU A 103 6.61 -20.06 -7.34
CA LEU A 103 7.99 -19.67 -7.61
C LEU A 103 8.76 -20.76 -8.34
N GLN A 104 8.60 -22.03 -7.91
CA GLN A 104 9.24 -23.19 -8.57
C GLN A 104 8.72 -23.39 -9.99
N ALA A 105 7.40 -23.26 -10.19
CA ALA A 105 6.76 -23.39 -11.49
C ALA A 105 6.91 -22.14 -12.37
N GLN A 106 7.43 -21.03 -11.82
CA GLN A 106 7.47 -19.71 -12.45
C GLN A 106 6.08 -19.24 -12.94
N ASP A 107 5.01 -19.67 -12.25
CA ASP A 107 3.63 -19.26 -12.52
C ASP A 107 3.25 -18.04 -11.65
N PHE A 108 3.31 -16.88 -12.24
CA PHE A 108 2.99 -15.61 -11.56
C PHE A 108 1.55 -15.12 -11.82
N SER A 109 0.65 -16.00 -12.24
CA SER A 109 -0.76 -15.66 -12.52
C SER A 109 -1.60 -15.40 -11.27
N LYS A 110 -1.20 -15.94 -10.11
CA LYS A 110 -1.93 -15.86 -8.86
C LYS A 110 -2.00 -14.44 -8.28
N TYR A 111 -3.09 -14.14 -7.54
CA TYR A 111 -3.19 -12.88 -6.81
C TYR A 111 -2.16 -12.80 -5.68
N LEU A 112 -1.51 -11.62 -5.55
CA LEU A 112 -0.57 -11.34 -4.46
C LEU A 112 -1.26 -11.37 -3.08
N PHE A 113 -2.55 -10.99 -3.03
CA PHE A 113 -3.36 -10.98 -1.83
C PHE A 113 -4.61 -11.86 -1.99
N PRO A 114 -4.45 -13.20 -1.95
CA PRO A 114 -5.56 -14.12 -2.18
C PRO A 114 -6.57 -14.10 -1.03
N SER A 115 -7.83 -14.32 -1.41
CA SER A 115 -8.92 -14.59 -0.46
C SER A 115 -8.84 -16.01 0.05
N ARG A 116 -9.43 -16.24 1.25
CA ARG A 116 -9.62 -17.60 1.78
C ARG A 116 -10.80 -18.35 1.15
N LYS A 117 -11.70 -17.62 0.50
CA LYS A 117 -12.92 -18.17 -0.08
C LYS A 117 -12.69 -18.50 -1.56
N GLY A 118 -12.33 -19.75 -1.83
CA GLY A 118 -12.19 -20.28 -3.19
C GLY A 118 -10.82 -20.01 -3.82
N ALA A 119 -10.50 -20.85 -4.80
CA ALA A 119 -9.26 -20.77 -5.54
C ALA A 119 -9.23 -19.48 -6.38
N ASP A 120 -8.11 -18.79 -6.31
CA ASP A 120 -7.76 -17.70 -7.19
C ASP A 120 -8.70 -16.48 -7.21
N THR A 121 -9.13 -16.03 -6.03
CA THR A 121 -9.87 -14.77 -5.88
C THR A 121 -9.12 -13.79 -4.97
N PRO A 122 -9.11 -12.48 -5.27
CA PRO A 122 -8.43 -11.50 -4.45
C PRO A 122 -9.20 -11.21 -3.17
N LEU A 123 -8.53 -10.67 -2.15
CA LEU A 123 -9.17 -10.14 -0.95
C LEU A 123 -10.34 -9.22 -1.29
N THR A 124 -11.46 -9.36 -0.58
CA THR A 124 -12.60 -8.46 -0.73
C THR A 124 -12.30 -7.08 -0.13
N ARG A 125 -12.99 -6.03 -0.62
CA ARG A 125 -12.89 -4.69 -0.03
C ARG A 125 -13.24 -4.69 1.46
N GLN A 126 -14.24 -5.48 1.86
CA GLN A 126 -14.68 -5.59 3.25
C GLN A 126 -13.60 -6.25 4.12
N SER A 127 -12.96 -7.34 3.64
CA SER A 127 -11.86 -7.98 4.37
C SER A 127 -10.67 -7.02 4.54
N LEU A 128 -10.32 -6.28 3.50
CA LEU A 128 -9.27 -5.27 3.55
C LEU A 128 -9.60 -4.15 4.53
N TRP A 129 -10.83 -3.65 4.49
CA TRP A 129 -11.28 -2.62 5.44
C TRP A 129 -11.13 -3.13 6.87
N ARG A 130 -11.60 -4.34 7.16
CA ARG A 130 -11.53 -4.94 8.49
C ARG A 130 -10.09 -5.08 8.97
N ILE A 131 -9.18 -5.62 8.15
CA ILE A 131 -7.76 -5.80 8.49
C ILE A 131 -7.13 -4.47 8.91
N ILE A 132 -7.32 -3.42 8.13
CA ILE A 132 -6.71 -2.11 8.40
C ILE A 132 -7.40 -1.40 9.57
N HIS A 133 -8.72 -1.50 9.66
CA HIS A 133 -9.52 -0.87 10.72
C HIS A 133 -9.20 -1.48 12.10
N GLU A 134 -9.21 -2.80 12.22
CA GLU A 134 -8.90 -3.51 13.47
C GLU A 134 -7.49 -3.19 13.96
N ALA A 135 -6.49 -3.27 13.08
CA ALA A 135 -5.10 -2.94 13.43
C ALA A 135 -4.94 -1.46 13.84
N GLY A 136 -5.61 -0.54 13.14
CA GLY A 136 -5.55 0.87 13.47
C GLY A 136 -6.27 1.22 14.78
N THR A 137 -7.42 0.61 15.03
CA THR A 137 -8.17 0.76 16.29
C THR A 137 -7.35 0.26 17.49
N ALA A 138 -6.66 -0.88 17.32
CA ALA A 138 -5.81 -1.46 18.37
C ALA A 138 -4.65 -0.53 18.79
N VAL A 139 -4.19 0.37 17.92
CA VAL A 139 -3.18 1.39 18.23
C VAL A 139 -3.79 2.77 18.54
N GLY A 140 -5.10 2.83 18.80
CA GLY A 140 -5.81 4.04 19.19
C GLY A 140 -6.03 5.05 18.06
N LEU A 141 -6.12 4.60 16.78
CA LEU A 141 -6.54 5.44 15.66
C LEU A 141 -8.07 5.37 15.51
N LYS A 142 -8.74 6.53 15.48
CA LYS A 142 -10.22 6.61 15.42
C LYS A 142 -10.76 6.61 13.99
N GLU A 143 -10.11 7.30 13.07
CA GLU A 143 -10.58 7.52 11.69
C GLU A 143 -9.65 6.83 10.69
N ILE A 144 -9.58 5.49 10.79
CA ILE A 144 -8.66 4.64 10.02
C ILE A 144 -9.40 3.71 9.07
N GLY A 145 -8.86 3.56 7.87
CA GLY A 145 -9.35 2.63 6.85
C GLY A 145 -8.38 2.53 5.69
N PRO A 146 -8.70 1.78 4.63
CA PRO A 146 -7.79 1.54 3.51
C PRO A 146 -7.28 2.82 2.81
N HIS A 147 -8.10 3.88 2.74
CA HIS A 147 -7.66 5.15 2.18
C HIS A 147 -6.62 5.87 3.04
N SER A 148 -6.56 5.58 4.34
CA SER A 148 -5.54 6.12 5.23
C SER A 148 -4.12 5.73 4.78
N MET A 149 -3.93 4.54 4.23
CA MET A 149 -2.62 4.11 3.72
C MET A 149 -2.11 5.04 2.62
N ARG A 150 -2.94 5.31 1.61
CA ARG A 150 -2.59 6.20 0.51
C ARG A 150 -2.43 7.65 0.95
N LYS A 151 -3.26 8.11 1.91
CA LYS A 151 -3.09 9.43 2.55
C LYS A 151 -1.76 9.52 3.30
N THR A 152 -1.39 8.46 4.03
CA THR A 152 -0.12 8.36 4.76
C THR A 152 1.08 8.45 3.83
N PHE A 153 1.05 7.76 2.68
CA PHE A 153 2.09 7.88 1.65
C PHE A 153 2.30 9.34 1.23
N GLY A 154 1.24 10.02 0.79
CA GLY A 154 1.33 11.42 0.36
C GLY A 154 1.72 12.37 1.50
N TYR A 155 1.23 12.15 2.71
CA TYR A 155 1.58 12.94 3.89
C TYR A 155 3.09 12.87 4.19
N PHE A 156 3.69 11.68 4.20
CA PHE A 156 5.11 11.55 4.48
C PHE A 156 5.99 12.09 3.35
N LEU A 157 5.59 11.98 2.11
CA LEU A 157 6.29 12.66 1.00
C LEU A 157 6.29 14.18 1.21
N TYR A 158 5.14 14.76 1.58
CA TYR A 158 5.04 16.18 1.88
C TYR A 158 5.94 16.59 3.06
N LYS A 159 5.92 15.83 4.16
CA LYS A 159 6.77 16.08 5.34
C LYS A 159 8.28 15.92 5.07
N GLN A 160 8.65 15.19 4.02
CA GLN A 160 10.03 15.05 3.54
C GLN A 160 10.46 16.17 2.58
N GLY A 161 9.59 17.15 2.31
CA GLY A 161 9.87 18.25 1.41
C GLY A 161 9.65 17.96 -0.07
N THR A 162 8.99 16.85 -0.44
CA THR A 162 8.64 16.56 -1.83
C THR A 162 7.69 17.63 -2.36
N LYS A 163 8.01 18.20 -3.53
CA LYS A 163 7.17 19.22 -4.20
C LYS A 163 5.73 18.71 -4.38
N THR A 164 4.74 19.56 -4.10
CA THR A 164 3.32 19.20 -4.16
C THR A 164 2.89 18.73 -5.54
N GLU A 165 3.49 19.27 -6.61
CA GLU A 165 3.24 18.86 -8.00
C GLU A 165 3.61 17.37 -8.23
N ILE A 166 4.71 16.91 -7.63
CA ILE A 166 5.15 15.52 -7.72
C ILE A 166 4.15 14.62 -6.96
N ILE A 167 3.73 15.02 -5.75
CA ILE A 167 2.74 14.28 -4.96
C ILE A 167 1.40 14.25 -5.70
N GLN A 168 0.97 15.36 -6.29
CA GLN A 168 -0.23 15.47 -7.12
C GLN A 168 -0.18 14.47 -8.28
N SER A 169 0.93 14.43 -9.00
CA SER A 169 1.16 13.50 -10.12
C SER A 169 1.08 12.05 -9.65
N LEU A 170 1.79 11.68 -8.58
CA LEU A 170 1.76 10.33 -8.01
C LEU A 170 0.37 9.89 -7.56
N LEU A 171 -0.41 10.82 -6.99
CA LEU A 171 -1.78 10.57 -6.55
C LEU A 171 -2.82 10.75 -7.67
N ASN A 172 -2.42 11.09 -8.90
CA ASN A 172 -3.33 11.36 -10.03
C ASN A 172 -4.47 12.34 -9.66
N HIS A 173 -4.15 13.39 -8.90
CA HIS A 173 -5.10 14.43 -8.51
C HIS A 173 -5.16 15.54 -9.57
N SER A 174 -6.30 16.24 -9.64
CA SER A 174 -6.53 17.31 -10.60
C SER A 174 -5.89 18.64 -10.21
N SER A 175 -5.59 18.85 -8.91
CA SER A 175 -4.99 20.08 -8.41
C SER A 175 -4.14 19.85 -7.16
N GLN A 176 -3.21 20.79 -6.91
CA GLN A 176 -2.43 20.81 -5.67
C GLN A 176 -3.33 21.02 -4.43
N ARG A 177 -4.37 21.86 -4.55
CA ARG A 177 -5.35 22.09 -3.48
C ARG A 177 -6.06 20.80 -3.08
N GLU A 178 -6.47 19.99 -4.06
CA GLU A 178 -7.03 18.66 -3.81
C GLU A 178 -6.02 17.76 -3.09
N THR A 179 -4.77 17.76 -3.53
CA THR A 179 -3.69 16.96 -2.98
C THR A 179 -3.45 17.30 -1.51
N LEU A 180 -3.26 18.58 -1.18
CA LEU A 180 -3.03 19.03 0.20
C LEU A 180 -4.20 18.67 1.12
N ARG A 181 -5.44 18.92 0.68
CA ARG A 181 -6.63 18.52 1.42
C ARG A 181 -6.71 17.00 1.60
N TYR A 182 -6.39 16.24 0.55
CA TYR A 182 -6.45 14.77 0.59
C TYR A 182 -5.47 14.18 1.60
N ILE A 183 -4.24 14.67 1.65
CA ILE A 183 -3.20 14.21 2.58
C ILE A 183 -3.34 14.79 3.98
N GLY A 184 -4.38 15.60 4.23
CA GLY A 184 -4.72 16.12 5.54
C GLY A 184 -3.83 17.25 6.00
N ILE A 185 -3.28 18.07 5.09
CA ILE A 185 -2.57 19.31 5.44
C ILE A 185 -3.61 20.34 5.85
N THR A 186 -3.56 20.77 7.10
CA THR A 186 -4.48 21.72 7.72
C THR A 186 -3.97 23.15 7.59
N GLN A 187 -4.81 24.12 7.99
CA GLN A 187 -4.35 25.51 8.12
C GLN A 187 -3.25 25.64 9.17
N GLU A 188 -3.37 24.92 10.30
CA GLU A 188 -2.35 24.87 11.36
C GLU A 188 -0.98 24.36 10.85
N ASP A 189 -0.97 23.35 9.96
CA ASP A 189 0.29 22.92 9.31
C ASP A 189 0.93 24.01 8.44
N LYS A 190 0.13 24.93 7.89
CA LYS A 190 0.62 26.06 7.08
C LYS A 190 1.10 27.20 7.98
N ASP A 191 0.38 27.47 9.05
CA ASP A 191 0.72 28.55 9.99
C ASP A 191 2.02 28.22 10.74
N THR A 192 2.30 26.93 10.99
CA THR A 192 3.56 26.45 11.59
C THR A 192 4.75 26.54 10.64
N ALA A 193 4.53 26.74 9.35
CA ALA A 193 5.59 26.83 8.33
C ALA A 193 6.11 28.25 8.11
N VAL A 194 5.54 29.26 8.80
CA VAL A 194 5.91 30.70 8.78
C VAL A 194 6.60 31.07 10.07
#